data_80e0fb6b6c14b00050248baa7c33b5aa
#
_entry.id   80e0fb6b6c14b00050248baa7c33b5aa
#
_cell.length_a   1.000
_cell.length_b   1.000
_cell.length_c   1.000
_cell.angle_alpha   90.00
_cell.angle_beta   90.00
_cell.angle_gamma   90.00
#
_symmetry.space_group_name_H-M   'P 1'
#
loop_
_entity.id
_entity.type
_entity.pdbx_description
1 polymer ?
#
loop_
_entity_poly.entity_id
_entity_poly.type
_entity_poly.pdbx_seq_one_letter_code
_entity_poly.pdbx_strand_id
1 'polypeptide(L)'
;MRRPSAPRASALRALAHRASAVLAGTLLLAALAAPAAAPAAYAAPATAYAASAAAGDENFTIKDPRITESSGLAASRQHPGIYWTHNDSDDGPYLYAVDSRTGDTVARLTLTGIGTPRDVEAISIGPGNRIVVGDIGDNLDGTWPYVWIYELPEPRELKDATVKATQYEVTYADGARDAESLLVHPKTGRVYIIDKKEDGGHLYAGPEKLSVSGRNVFKPVAPIDLWATDAALSPDGQRLAVRGYFGGIDYDWNNGVPKRVARLNVPLQRQGESVTYSADGTKLMYGSEGESSDVQARDARGAAGKGSNSSSDGGSSTGAGKDGDGTSGGTVKVGAVALAVACAALFGVSRVRRRR
;
A
#
# COMPACT_ATOMS: atom_id res chain seq x y z
N MET A 1 -13.86 22.42 65.18
CA MET A 1 -13.18 23.66 65.57
C MET A 1 -12.64 24.36 64.32
N ARG A 2 -13.16 25.54 64.06
CA ARG A 2 -12.60 26.72 63.38
C ARG A 2 -11.96 26.59 61.99
N ARG A 3 -12.68 27.04 60.96
CA ARG A 3 -12.17 27.89 59.85
C ARG A 3 -11.69 29.23 60.42
N PRO A 4 -10.86 30.04 59.77
CA PRO A 4 -11.29 30.90 58.67
C PRO A 4 -10.18 31.16 57.58
N SER A 5 -10.44 31.61 56.46
CA SER A 5 -10.97 32.83 55.83
C SER A 5 -9.95 33.39 54.78
N ALA A 6 -10.43 33.67 53.61
CA ALA A 6 -9.77 34.47 52.58
C ALA A 6 -9.63 35.94 52.98
N PRO A 7 -8.86 36.78 52.26
CA PRO A 7 -9.62 37.80 51.52
C PRO A 7 -9.13 38.14 50.08
N ARG A 8 -10.06 38.74 49.43
CA ARG A 8 -10.16 39.51 48.20
C ARG A 8 -9.32 40.79 48.19
N ALA A 9 -9.02 41.33 47.00
CA ALA A 9 -9.31 42.69 46.50
C ALA A 9 -8.42 42.91 45.27
N SER A 10 -8.93 43.19 44.10
CA SER A 10 -9.56 44.42 43.55
C SER A 10 -8.57 45.48 43.12
N ALA A 11 -8.61 45.89 41.89
CA ALA A 11 -8.93 47.19 41.28
C ALA A 11 -7.95 47.54 40.16
N LEU A 12 -8.37 47.70 38.92
CA LEU A 12 -9.07 48.80 38.24
C LEU A 12 -8.17 49.98 37.81
N ARG A 13 -8.33 50.34 36.51
CA ARG A 13 -8.16 51.69 35.85
C ARG A 13 -6.79 51.95 35.22
N ALA A 14 -6.64 52.68 34.09
CA ALA A 14 -7.56 53.46 33.30
C ALA A 14 -6.97 53.77 31.91
N LEU A 15 -7.86 54.13 31.01
CA LEU A 15 -7.72 54.84 29.74
C LEU A 15 -6.66 55.94 29.68
N ALA A 16 -6.06 56.15 28.51
CA ALA A 16 -5.86 57.50 27.95
C ALA A 16 -5.76 57.48 26.43
N HIS A 17 -6.72 58.17 25.82
CA HIS A 17 -6.75 58.65 24.44
C HIS A 17 -5.67 59.70 24.22
N ARG A 18 -5.14 59.83 23.00
CA ARG A 18 -4.95 61.13 22.30
C ARG A 18 -4.77 60.90 20.81
N ALA A 19 -5.67 61.56 20.07
CA ALA A 19 -5.59 61.87 18.66
C ALA A 19 -4.80 63.15 18.43
N SER A 20 -4.23 63.34 17.24
CA SER A 20 -4.01 64.59 16.48
C SER A 20 -3.11 64.27 15.31
N ALA A 21 -3.46 64.46 14.13
CA ALA A 21 -3.85 65.52 13.23
C ALA A 21 -2.81 65.66 12.08
N VAL A 22 -3.29 65.43 10.92
CA VAL A 22 -3.11 66.02 9.57
C VAL A 22 -1.95 66.98 9.36
N LEU A 23 -1.11 66.71 8.34
CA LEU A 23 -0.63 67.79 7.41
C LEU A 23 -0.46 67.21 5.99
N ALA A 24 -1.18 67.80 5.06
CA ALA A 24 -1.08 67.59 3.63
C ALA A 24 0.16 68.34 3.07
N GLY A 25 0.88 67.68 2.22
CA GLY A 25 1.98 68.26 1.45
C GLY A 25 1.99 67.70 0.04
N THR A 26 1.41 68.38 -0.90
CA THR A 26 1.48 68.11 -2.34
C THR A 26 2.87 68.44 -2.87
N LEU A 27 3.60 67.50 -3.38
CA LEU A 27 4.76 67.69 -4.24
C LEU A 27 4.58 66.93 -5.53
N LEU A 28 4.36 67.73 -6.61
CA LEU A 28 4.38 67.24 -7.99
C LEU A 28 5.81 66.97 -8.38
N LEU A 29 6.14 65.72 -8.70
CA LEU A 29 7.37 65.37 -9.41
C LEU A 29 7.01 64.57 -10.66
N ALA A 30 7.36 65.15 -11.81
CA ALA A 30 7.29 64.51 -13.11
C ALA A 30 8.27 63.31 -13.15
N ALA A 31 7.76 62.13 -13.37
CA ALA A 31 8.59 60.95 -13.60
C ALA A 31 8.65 60.64 -15.08
N LEU A 32 9.88 60.65 -15.63
CA LEU A 32 10.21 60.11 -16.93
C LEU A 32 9.93 58.58 -16.93
N ALA A 33 9.09 58.16 -17.83
CA ALA A 33 8.84 56.74 -18.08
C ALA A 33 10.01 56.14 -18.88
N ALA A 34 10.80 55.28 -18.23
CA ALA A 34 11.67 54.35 -18.90
C ALA A 34 10.91 53.01 -19.12
N PRO A 35 11.01 52.38 -20.30
CA PRO A 35 10.36 51.07 -20.51
C PRO A 35 11.09 50.00 -19.68
N ALA A 36 10.40 49.43 -18.70
CA ALA A 36 10.87 48.26 -18.00
C ALA A 36 10.79 47.05 -18.93
N ALA A 37 11.93 46.49 -19.31
CA ALA A 37 12.01 45.18 -19.95
C ALA A 37 11.53 44.12 -18.95
N ALA A 38 10.41 43.47 -19.26
CA ALA A 38 9.94 42.32 -18.51
C ALA A 38 10.96 41.15 -18.61
N PRO A 39 11.32 40.49 -17.50
CA PRO A 39 12.13 39.30 -17.59
C PRO A 39 11.32 38.22 -18.33
N ALA A 40 11.92 37.63 -19.38
CA ALA A 40 11.38 36.49 -20.05
C ALA A 40 11.26 35.34 -19.03
N ALA A 41 10.03 34.97 -18.70
CA ALA A 41 9.77 33.75 -17.94
C ALA A 41 10.20 32.56 -18.80
N TYR A 42 11.28 31.92 -18.41
CA TYR A 42 11.61 30.59 -18.92
C TYR A 42 10.52 29.63 -18.44
N ALA A 43 9.53 29.40 -19.30
CA ALA A 43 8.63 28.28 -19.15
C ALA A 43 9.43 27.01 -19.44
N ALA A 44 9.84 26.31 -18.41
CA ALA A 44 10.36 24.96 -18.55
C ALA A 44 9.25 24.07 -19.16
N PRO A 45 9.56 23.22 -20.12
CA PRO A 45 8.55 22.44 -20.81
C PRO A 45 7.92 21.43 -19.83
N ALA A 46 6.66 21.67 -19.47
CA ALA A 46 5.82 20.74 -18.69
C ALA A 46 5.51 19.41 -19.45
N THR A 47 6.01 19.27 -20.68
CA THR A 47 5.76 18.10 -21.55
C THR A 47 6.69 16.92 -21.32
N ALA A 48 7.82 17.07 -20.58
CA ALA A 48 8.75 15.97 -20.33
C ALA A 48 8.25 15.01 -19.22
N TYR A 49 7.40 15.46 -18.32
CA TYR A 49 6.89 14.60 -17.23
C TYR A 49 5.72 13.68 -17.64
N ALA A 50 4.92 14.08 -18.60
CA ALA A 50 3.76 13.29 -19.04
C ALA A 50 4.11 12.08 -19.92
N ALA A 51 5.24 12.12 -20.64
CA ALA A 51 5.67 11.00 -21.49
C ALA A 51 6.44 9.91 -20.72
N SER A 52 6.93 10.22 -19.51
CA SER A 52 7.66 9.25 -18.66
C SER A 52 6.74 8.37 -17.80
N ALA A 53 5.48 8.75 -17.64
CA ALA A 53 4.53 8.02 -16.78
C ALA A 53 4.02 6.71 -17.40
N ALA A 54 4.18 6.53 -18.72
CA ALA A 54 3.68 5.32 -19.41
C ALA A 54 4.70 4.16 -19.48
N ALA A 55 5.96 4.39 -19.09
CA ALA A 55 7.04 3.40 -19.22
C ALA A 55 7.35 2.63 -17.92
N GLY A 56 6.62 2.89 -16.83
CA GLY A 56 6.98 2.42 -15.50
C GLY A 56 6.23 1.20 -14.97
N ASP A 57 5.22 0.71 -15.72
CA ASP A 57 4.39 -0.43 -15.27
C ASP A 57 4.73 -1.71 -16.04
N GLU A 58 6.02 -1.89 -16.31
CA GLU A 58 6.63 -3.10 -16.90
C GLU A 58 7.26 -3.95 -15.79
N ASN A 59 7.75 -5.14 -16.16
CA ASN A 59 8.52 -5.98 -15.25
C ASN A 59 9.81 -5.28 -14.84
N PHE A 60 10.18 -5.38 -13.58
CA PHE A 60 11.46 -4.88 -13.07
C PHE A 60 12.01 -5.78 -11.96
N THR A 61 13.29 -5.62 -11.65
CA THR A 61 13.96 -6.33 -10.56
C THR A 61 14.41 -5.30 -9.51
N ILE A 62 14.10 -5.54 -8.24
CA ILE A 62 14.58 -4.75 -7.12
C ILE A 62 16.07 -5.03 -6.94
N LYS A 63 16.93 -4.01 -7.07
CA LYS A 63 18.40 -4.18 -7.07
C LYS A 63 19.07 -3.88 -5.75
N ASP A 64 18.34 -3.27 -4.82
CA ASP A 64 18.91 -2.87 -3.53
C ASP A 64 19.21 -4.11 -2.66
N PRO A 65 20.49 -4.36 -2.33
CA PRO A 65 20.85 -5.54 -1.53
C PRO A 65 20.37 -5.48 -0.08
N ARG A 66 19.82 -4.36 0.37
CA ARG A 66 19.19 -4.22 1.68
C ARG A 66 17.76 -4.78 1.69
N ILE A 67 17.16 -4.96 0.51
CA ILE A 67 15.81 -5.52 0.36
C ILE A 67 15.95 -7.01 0.06
N THR A 68 15.85 -7.81 1.10
CA THR A 68 16.05 -9.27 1.05
C THR A 68 14.75 -10.05 1.27
N GLU A 69 13.73 -9.40 1.82
CA GLU A 69 12.46 -9.99 2.21
C GLU A 69 11.30 -9.05 1.88
N SER A 70 11.23 -8.61 0.58
CA SER A 70 10.15 -7.73 0.11
C SER A 70 8.80 -8.44 0.23
N SER A 71 8.01 -8.09 1.25
CA SER A 71 6.71 -8.72 1.50
C SER A 71 5.54 -7.90 0.92
N GLY A 72 5.55 -6.58 1.05
CA GLY A 72 4.49 -5.71 0.52
C GLY A 72 4.95 -4.81 -0.63
N LEU A 73 4.01 -4.39 -1.50
CA LEU A 73 4.25 -3.48 -2.61
C LEU A 73 3.11 -2.47 -2.76
N ALA A 74 3.41 -1.17 -2.89
CA ALA A 74 2.42 -0.14 -3.11
C ALA A 74 2.86 0.89 -4.16
N ALA A 75 2.08 1.05 -5.23
CA ALA A 75 2.35 2.03 -6.28
C ALA A 75 2.10 3.45 -5.78
N SER A 76 3.09 4.33 -5.87
CA SER A 76 2.94 5.75 -5.58
C SER A 76 2.01 6.41 -6.58
N ARG A 77 1.08 7.22 -6.07
CA ARG A 77 0.23 8.08 -6.91
C ARG A 77 0.83 9.49 -7.07
N GLN A 78 1.74 9.86 -6.18
CA GLN A 78 2.42 11.14 -6.18
C GLN A 78 3.67 11.13 -7.07
N HIS A 79 4.33 9.98 -7.17
CA HIS A 79 5.57 9.78 -7.92
C HIS A 79 5.38 8.65 -8.94
N PRO A 80 4.99 8.96 -10.19
CA PRO A 80 4.74 7.94 -11.21
C PRO A 80 5.97 7.04 -11.44
N GLY A 81 5.74 5.72 -11.49
CA GLY A 81 6.79 4.72 -11.66
C GLY A 81 7.55 4.36 -10.38
N ILE A 82 7.16 4.91 -9.23
CA ILE A 82 7.75 4.57 -7.93
C ILE A 82 6.84 3.58 -7.19
N TYR A 83 7.47 2.57 -6.62
CA TYR A 83 6.84 1.57 -5.79
C TYR A 83 7.47 1.57 -4.39
N TRP A 84 6.65 1.62 -3.36
CA TRP A 84 7.07 1.49 -1.98
C TRP A 84 7.05 0.02 -1.56
N THR A 85 8.09 -0.39 -0.85
CA THR A 85 8.21 -1.72 -0.27
C THR A 85 8.92 -1.66 1.08
N HIS A 86 8.97 -2.77 1.78
CA HIS A 86 9.64 -3.00 3.06
C HIS A 86 10.17 -4.43 3.10
N ASN A 87 11.03 -4.74 4.05
CA ASN A 87 11.31 -6.13 4.42
C ASN A 87 10.26 -6.60 5.44
N ASP A 88 10.03 -7.90 5.48
CA ASP A 88 9.15 -8.58 6.42
C ASP A 88 9.65 -8.42 7.87
N SER A 89 10.42 -9.34 8.36
CA SER A 89 10.92 -9.38 9.73
C SER A 89 12.43 -9.06 9.80
N ASP A 90 12.94 -8.88 11.02
CA ASP A 90 14.37 -8.69 11.33
C ASP A 90 15.05 -7.48 10.65
N ASP A 91 14.28 -6.55 10.06
CA ASP A 91 14.75 -5.25 9.56
C ASP A 91 14.40 -4.12 10.54
N GLY A 92 14.98 -2.96 10.31
CA GLY A 92 14.62 -1.74 11.03
C GLY A 92 13.28 -1.16 10.53
N PRO A 93 12.86 -0.02 11.10
CA PRO A 93 11.65 0.67 10.71
C PRO A 93 11.83 1.39 9.35
N TYR A 94 12.08 0.63 8.29
CA TYR A 94 12.45 1.16 6.98
C TYR A 94 11.37 0.93 5.94
N LEU A 95 11.20 1.96 5.06
CA LEU A 95 10.47 1.83 3.80
C LEU A 95 11.38 2.25 2.66
N TYR A 96 11.29 1.58 1.54
CA TYR A 96 12.12 1.79 0.36
C TYR A 96 11.26 2.21 -0.83
N ALA A 97 11.63 3.33 -1.47
CA ALA A 97 11.03 3.76 -2.73
C ALA A 97 11.89 3.24 -3.89
N VAL A 98 11.33 2.38 -4.71
CA VAL A 98 12.02 1.76 -5.86
C VAL A 98 11.49 2.36 -7.15
N ASP A 99 12.40 2.83 -8.02
CA ASP A 99 12.06 3.26 -9.39
C ASP A 99 11.93 2.03 -10.28
N SER A 100 10.73 1.74 -10.77
CA SER A 100 10.42 0.57 -11.60
C SER A 100 11.15 0.55 -12.95
N ARG A 101 11.63 1.69 -13.44
CA ARG A 101 12.39 1.77 -14.69
C ARG A 101 13.81 1.26 -14.55
N THR A 102 14.39 1.40 -13.36
CA THR A 102 15.79 1.03 -13.11
C THR A 102 15.92 -0.11 -12.11
N GLY A 103 14.95 -0.30 -11.22
CA GLY A 103 15.01 -1.21 -10.08
C GLY A 103 15.84 -0.67 -8.91
N ASP A 104 16.29 0.58 -8.99
CA ASP A 104 17.13 1.19 -7.95
C ASP A 104 16.25 1.82 -6.86
N THR A 105 16.71 1.76 -5.60
CA THR A 105 16.11 2.52 -4.51
C THR A 105 16.49 3.99 -4.62
N VAL A 106 15.48 4.85 -4.74
CA VAL A 106 15.64 6.32 -4.89
C VAL A 106 15.41 7.07 -3.58
N ALA A 107 14.83 6.41 -2.58
CA ALA A 107 14.70 6.94 -1.21
C ALA A 107 14.51 5.79 -0.21
N ARG A 108 15.07 5.97 1.00
CA ARG A 108 14.77 5.14 2.16
C ARG A 108 14.21 6.02 3.28
N LEU A 109 13.05 5.65 3.80
CA LEU A 109 12.49 6.31 4.99
C LEU A 109 12.84 5.50 6.23
N THR A 110 13.27 6.19 7.28
CA THR A 110 13.38 5.65 8.63
C THR A 110 12.19 6.16 9.43
N LEU A 111 11.34 5.26 9.90
CA LEU A 111 10.15 5.63 10.66
C LEU A 111 10.50 5.91 12.11
N THR A 112 9.86 6.92 12.69
CA THR A 112 9.94 7.26 14.13
C THR A 112 8.55 7.46 14.68
N GLY A 113 8.41 7.49 16.02
CA GLY A 113 7.11 7.60 16.68
C GLY A 113 6.32 6.30 16.72
N ILE A 114 7.00 5.19 16.43
CA ILE A 114 6.48 3.82 16.49
C ILE A 114 7.35 2.97 17.42
N GLY A 115 6.86 1.81 17.84
CA GLY A 115 7.65 0.79 18.51
C GLY A 115 8.66 0.13 17.59
N THR A 116 9.37 -0.88 18.09
CA THR A 116 10.19 -1.76 17.23
C THR A 116 9.27 -2.62 16.39
N PRO A 117 9.36 -2.57 15.04
CA PRO A 117 8.60 -3.46 14.17
C PRO A 117 8.86 -4.93 14.52
N ARG A 118 7.83 -5.75 14.37
CA ARG A 118 7.88 -7.16 14.75
C ARG A 118 7.79 -8.10 13.55
N ASP A 119 6.77 -7.88 12.72
CA ASP A 119 6.43 -8.74 11.58
C ASP A 119 5.64 -7.91 10.58
N VAL A 120 6.37 -7.13 9.74
CA VAL A 120 5.79 -6.16 8.81
C VAL A 120 5.46 -6.87 7.51
N GLU A 121 4.17 -7.00 7.18
CA GLU A 121 3.70 -7.85 6.10
C GLU A 121 3.07 -7.09 4.94
N ALA A 122 2.63 -5.86 5.17
CA ALA A 122 1.85 -5.18 4.13
C ALA A 122 2.08 -3.68 4.08
N ILE A 123 1.91 -3.11 2.89
CA ILE A 123 1.94 -1.66 2.65
C ILE A 123 0.85 -1.28 1.65
N SER A 124 0.17 -0.16 1.89
CA SER A 124 -0.86 0.37 1.01
C SER A 124 -0.83 1.90 0.99
N ILE A 125 -1.39 2.51 -0.07
CA ILE A 125 -1.52 3.97 -0.17
C ILE A 125 -2.98 4.37 -0.21
N GLY A 126 -3.37 5.14 0.80
CA GLY A 126 -4.72 5.67 0.97
C GLY A 126 -4.94 7.06 0.35
N PRO A 127 -6.11 7.67 0.60
CA PRO A 127 -6.41 9.03 0.18
C PRO A 127 -5.39 10.04 0.71
N GLY A 128 -5.11 11.08 -0.09
CA GLY A 128 -4.14 12.13 0.28
C GLY A 128 -2.69 11.64 0.31
N ASN A 129 -2.37 10.57 -0.43
CA ASN A 129 -1.05 9.96 -0.49
C ASN A 129 -0.52 9.58 0.90
N ARG A 130 -1.36 8.92 1.69
CA ARG A 130 -0.98 8.39 2.99
C ARG A 130 -0.49 6.96 2.82
N ILE A 131 0.76 6.72 3.19
CA ILE A 131 1.33 5.37 3.28
C ILE A 131 0.82 4.75 4.57
N VAL A 132 0.29 3.54 4.48
CA VAL A 132 -0.19 2.73 5.61
C VAL A 132 0.52 1.39 5.58
N VAL A 133 1.18 1.05 6.67
CA VAL A 133 2.01 -0.14 6.82
C VAL A 133 1.38 -1.05 7.86
N GLY A 134 1.31 -2.33 7.58
CA GLY A 134 0.80 -3.36 8.49
C GLY A 134 1.94 -4.15 9.13
N ASP A 135 2.18 -3.95 10.42
CA ASP A 135 2.97 -4.82 11.29
C ASP A 135 1.97 -5.79 11.94
N ILE A 136 1.51 -6.75 11.12
CA ILE A 136 0.29 -7.54 11.34
C ILE A 136 0.52 -9.05 11.28
N GLY A 137 1.74 -9.49 10.93
CA GLY A 137 2.11 -10.90 10.99
C GLY A 137 2.12 -11.40 12.44
N ASP A 138 1.84 -12.67 12.61
CA ASP A 138 1.98 -13.40 13.87
C ASP A 138 2.15 -14.88 13.55
N ASN A 139 3.35 -15.22 13.08
CA ASN A 139 3.72 -16.54 12.53
C ASN A 139 3.51 -17.73 13.49
N LEU A 140 3.06 -17.50 14.70
CA LEU A 140 2.67 -18.53 15.65
C LEU A 140 1.15 -18.79 15.66
N ASP A 141 0.48 -18.52 14.54
CA ASP A 141 -0.97 -18.70 14.33
C ASP A 141 -1.83 -17.85 15.27
N GLY A 142 -1.40 -16.58 15.46
CA GLY A 142 -2.15 -15.61 16.22
C GLY A 142 -1.99 -15.75 17.74
N THR A 143 -0.83 -15.41 18.25
CA THR A 143 -0.54 -15.43 19.70
C THR A 143 -0.50 -14.04 20.32
N TRP A 144 -0.34 -12.99 19.49
CA TRP A 144 -0.21 -11.63 19.99
C TRP A 144 -1.56 -11.01 20.33
N PRO A 145 -1.68 -10.36 21.50
CA PRO A 145 -2.94 -9.75 21.93
C PRO A 145 -3.35 -8.54 21.06
N TYR A 146 -2.43 -8.00 20.29
CA TYR A 146 -2.63 -6.91 19.32
C TYR A 146 -1.48 -6.85 18.31
N VAL A 147 -1.76 -6.27 17.16
CA VAL A 147 -0.84 -5.95 16.08
C VAL A 147 -0.86 -4.45 15.82
N TRP A 148 -0.02 -3.94 14.91
CA TRP A 148 0.09 -2.51 14.67
C TRP A 148 -0.14 -2.12 13.21
N ILE A 149 -0.65 -0.91 13.06
CA ILE A 149 -0.68 -0.20 11.78
C ILE A 149 0.11 1.10 11.97
N TYR A 150 0.97 1.41 11.00
CA TYR A 150 1.71 2.67 10.95
C TYR A 150 1.20 3.52 9.79
N GLU A 151 0.98 4.82 10.02
CA GLU A 151 0.51 5.74 9.00
C GLU A 151 1.40 6.98 8.94
N LEU A 152 1.81 7.36 7.72
CA LEU A 152 2.63 8.55 7.47
C LEU A 152 2.24 9.20 6.14
N PRO A 153 2.49 10.52 5.95
CA PRO A 153 2.35 11.13 4.64
C PRO A 153 3.47 10.64 3.72
N GLU A 154 3.15 10.36 2.46
CA GLU A 154 4.16 10.12 1.44
C GLU A 154 5.00 11.40 1.24
N PRO A 155 6.35 11.32 1.26
CA PRO A 155 7.20 12.48 1.06
C PRO A 155 7.01 13.11 -0.33
N ARG A 156 7.05 14.44 -0.40
CA ARG A 156 6.98 15.16 -1.68
C ARG A 156 8.27 15.04 -2.49
N GLU A 157 9.38 14.84 -1.83
CA GLU A 157 10.70 14.64 -2.45
C GLU A 157 11.21 13.25 -2.11
N LEU A 158 11.69 12.54 -3.12
CA LEU A 158 12.31 11.22 -2.95
C LEU A 158 13.77 11.39 -2.56
N LYS A 159 14.05 11.22 -1.28
CA LYS A 159 15.40 11.21 -0.67
C LYS A 159 15.35 10.47 0.65
N ASP A 160 16.50 10.01 1.10
CA ASP A 160 16.62 9.43 2.44
C ASP A 160 16.18 10.42 3.51
N ALA A 161 15.27 9.99 4.38
CA ALA A 161 14.69 10.85 5.41
C ALA A 161 14.26 10.06 6.64
N THR A 162 14.21 10.73 7.77
CA THR A 162 13.54 10.26 8.98
C THR A 162 12.16 10.90 9.07
N VAL A 163 11.11 10.07 9.11
CA VAL A 163 9.72 10.52 9.07
C VAL A 163 8.97 10.01 10.30
N LYS A 164 8.21 10.90 10.93
CA LYS A 164 7.34 10.51 12.04
C LYS A 164 6.09 9.82 11.49
N ALA A 165 5.87 8.57 11.90
CA ALA A 165 4.63 7.84 11.66
C ALA A 165 3.70 7.90 12.90
N THR A 166 2.43 7.66 12.66
CA THR A 166 1.41 7.45 13.70
C THR A 166 1.18 5.96 13.84
N GLN A 167 1.29 5.43 15.05
CA GLN A 167 1.03 4.03 15.36
C GLN A 167 -0.38 3.84 15.89
N TYR A 168 -1.07 2.82 15.38
CA TYR A 168 -2.39 2.39 15.84
C TYR A 168 -2.33 0.96 16.35
N GLU A 169 -2.92 0.70 17.51
CA GLU A 169 -3.10 -0.65 18.04
C GLU A 169 -4.36 -1.29 17.43
N VAL A 170 -4.21 -2.51 16.93
CA VAL A 170 -5.26 -3.28 16.25
C VAL A 170 -5.52 -4.58 16.96
N THR A 171 -6.79 -4.94 17.09
CA THR A 171 -7.24 -6.26 17.55
C THR A 171 -8.33 -6.79 16.62
N TYR A 172 -8.50 -8.10 16.60
CA TYR A 172 -9.59 -8.73 15.85
C TYR A 172 -10.73 -9.12 16.80
N ALA A 173 -11.97 -8.97 16.32
CA ALA A 173 -13.15 -9.19 17.15
C ALA A 173 -13.33 -10.64 17.61
N ASP A 174 -12.73 -11.58 16.89
CA ASP A 174 -12.85 -13.03 17.06
C ASP A 174 -11.52 -13.71 17.43
N GLY A 175 -10.56 -12.96 17.96
CA GLY A 175 -9.30 -13.47 18.50
C GLY A 175 -8.07 -13.12 17.65
N ALA A 176 -6.88 -13.31 18.25
CA ALA A 176 -5.60 -13.06 17.59
C ALA A 176 -5.42 -13.95 16.36
N ARG A 177 -4.66 -13.46 15.38
CA ARG A 177 -4.41 -14.16 14.12
C ARG A 177 -3.21 -13.64 13.38
N ASP A 178 -2.65 -14.48 12.55
CA ASP A 178 -1.68 -14.14 11.54
C ASP A 178 -2.37 -13.47 10.33
N ALA A 179 -1.77 -12.41 9.78
CA ALA A 179 -2.28 -11.71 8.61
C ALA A 179 -1.16 -11.13 7.77
N GLU A 180 -1.29 -11.19 6.45
CA GLU A 180 -0.28 -10.69 5.52
C GLU A 180 -0.79 -9.66 4.53
N SER A 181 -2.07 -9.33 4.55
CA SER A 181 -2.64 -8.38 3.61
C SER A 181 -3.28 -7.21 4.32
N LEU A 182 -2.88 -5.99 3.96
CA LEU A 182 -3.51 -4.75 4.40
C LEU A 182 -3.86 -3.89 3.20
N LEU A 183 -5.10 -3.45 3.12
CA LEU A 183 -5.56 -2.58 2.05
C LEU A 183 -6.30 -1.37 2.58
N VAL A 184 -6.11 -0.22 1.92
CA VAL A 184 -6.78 1.02 2.25
C VAL A 184 -7.72 1.40 1.12
N HIS A 185 -8.99 1.60 1.43
CA HIS A 185 -9.95 1.99 0.40
C HIS A 185 -9.63 3.40 -0.14
N PRO A 186 -9.39 3.55 -1.46
CA PRO A 186 -8.79 4.75 -2.04
C PRO A 186 -9.64 6.02 -1.93
N LYS A 187 -10.96 5.88 -1.65
CA LYS A 187 -11.87 7.02 -1.51
C LYS A 187 -12.23 7.31 -0.05
N THR A 188 -12.43 6.26 0.76
CA THR A 188 -12.90 6.44 2.14
C THR A 188 -11.78 6.45 3.17
N GLY A 189 -10.61 5.89 2.83
CA GLY A 189 -9.50 5.70 3.76
C GLY A 189 -9.73 4.59 4.79
N ARG A 190 -10.83 3.84 4.69
CA ARG A 190 -11.07 2.72 5.58
C ARG A 190 -10.05 1.63 5.34
N VAL A 191 -9.51 1.08 6.43
CA VAL A 191 -8.50 0.03 6.40
C VAL A 191 -9.17 -1.33 6.54
N TYR A 192 -8.66 -2.29 5.78
CA TYR A 192 -9.07 -3.69 5.82
C TYR A 192 -7.83 -4.57 5.94
N ILE A 193 -7.98 -5.76 6.52
CA ILE A 193 -6.93 -6.77 6.67
C ILE A 193 -7.50 -8.11 6.21
N ILE A 194 -6.68 -8.93 5.54
CA ILE A 194 -7.01 -10.33 5.25
C ILE A 194 -6.05 -11.21 6.05
N ASP A 195 -6.58 -12.14 6.85
CA ASP A 195 -5.77 -13.08 7.58
C ASP A 195 -5.20 -14.18 6.68
N LYS A 196 -4.07 -14.74 7.11
CA LYS A 196 -3.35 -15.80 6.41
C LYS A 196 -3.75 -17.17 6.96
N LYS A 197 -4.53 -17.92 6.19
CA LYS A 197 -4.93 -19.29 6.55
C LYS A 197 -4.93 -20.22 5.34
N GLU A 198 -4.36 -21.42 5.50
CA GLU A 198 -4.26 -22.40 4.42
C GLU A 198 -5.62 -22.81 3.86
N ASP A 199 -6.61 -22.99 4.73
CA ASP A 199 -7.98 -23.40 4.37
C ASP A 199 -8.87 -22.23 3.94
N GLY A 200 -8.29 -21.04 3.73
CA GLY A 200 -8.98 -19.81 3.46
C GLY A 200 -9.21 -18.95 4.70
N GLY A 201 -9.07 -17.65 4.52
CA GLY A 201 -9.17 -16.64 5.57
C GLY A 201 -10.43 -15.81 5.49
N HIS A 202 -10.36 -14.65 6.11
CA HIS A 202 -11.43 -13.65 6.13
C HIS A 202 -10.89 -12.26 5.84
N LEU A 203 -11.74 -11.46 5.20
CA LEU A 203 -11.56 -10.02 5.14
C LEU A 203 -12.12 -9.39 6.41
N TYR A 204 -11.29 -8.63 7.10
CA TYR A 204 -11.64 -7.86 8.29
C TYR A 204 -11.74 -6.39 7.97
N ALA A 205 -12.81 -5.74 8.37
CA ALA A 205 -12.99 -4.30 8.25
C ALA A 205 -12.63 -3.60 9.55
N GLY A 206 -11.72 -2.63 9.49
CA GLY A 206 -11.44 -1.72 10.59
C GLY A 206 -12.59 -0.73 10.85
N PRO A 207 -12.50 0.09 11.88
CA PRO A 207 -13.41 1.21 12.09
C PRO A 207 -13.35 2.18 10.90
N GLU A 208 -14.32 3.07 10.74
CA GLU A 208 -14.32 4.07 9.65
C GLU A 208 -13.09 4.98 9.72
N LYS A 209 -12.62 5.27 10.93
CA LYS A 209 -11.39 6.01 11.20
C LYS A 209 -10.61 5.32 12.29
N LEU A 210 -9.32 5.15 12.08
CA LEU A 210 -8.43 4.65 13.13
C LEU A 210 -8.26 5.68 14.23
N SER A 211 -8.16 5.21 15.47
CA SER A 211 -7.95 6.01 16.68
C SER A 211 -6.60 5.70 17.30
N VAL A 212 -5.86 6.73 17.68
CA VAL A 212 -4.62 6.60 18.46
C VAL A 212 -4.87 6.33 19.94
N SER A 213 -6.11 6.59 20.42
CA SER A 213 -6.51 6.31 21.78
C SER A 213 -7.36 5.05 21.83
N GLY A 214 -6.75 3.96 22.34
CA GLY A 214 -7.42 2.67 22.47
C GLY A 214 -7.27 1.78 21.25
N ARG A 215 -7.92 0.62 21.31
CA ARG A 215 -7.78 -0.45 20.32
C ARG A 215 -8.74 -0.27 19.17
N ASN A 216 -8.23 -0.43 17.97
CA ASN A 216 -9.02 -0.47 16.73
C ASN A 216 -9.46 -1.91 16.49
N VAL A 217 -10.74 -2.20 16.71
CA VAL A 217 -11.28 -3.56 16.57
C VAL A 217 -11.68 -3.81 15.14
N PHE A 218 -10.99 -4.76 14.49
CA PHE A 218 -11.30 -5.22 13.14
C PHE A 218 -12.30 -6.38 13.20
N LYS A 219 -13.34 -6.35 12.37
CA LYS A 219 -14.43 -7.32 12.36
C LYS A 219 -14.45 -8.10 11.05
N PRO A 220 -14.66 -9.43 11.09
CA PRO A 220 -14.79 -10.21 9.87
C PRO A 220 -16.04 -9.77 9.10
N VAL A 221 -15.91 -9.57 7.78
CA VAL A 221 -17.00 -9.10 6.90
C VAL A 221 -17.26 -10.02 5.73
N ALA A 222 -16.27 -10.80 5.29
CA ALA A 222 -16.43 -11.76 4.20
C ALA A 222 -15.37 -12.87 4.27
N PRO A 223 -15.69 -14.10 3.85
CA PRO A 223 -14.67 -15.14 3.66
C PRO A 223 -13.82 -14.85 2.43
N ILE A 224 -12.56 -15.24 2.48
CA ILE A 224 -11.59 -15.23 1.37
C ILE A 224 -11.10 -16.66 1.18
N ASP A 225 -11.53 -17.29 0.10
CA ASP A 225 -11.24 -18.70 -0.22
C ASP A 225 -9.84 -18.83 -0.87
N LEU A 226 -8.83 -18.35 -0.16
CA LEU A 226 -7.43 -18.36 -0.58
C LEU A 226 -6.51 -18.26 0.63
N TRP A 227 -5.39 -18.98 0.60
CA TRP A 227 -4.26 -18.72 1.46
C TRP A 227 -3.56 -17.45 0.95
N ALA A 228 -4.00 -16.31 1.49
CA ALA A 228 -3.59 -15.01 1.00
C ALA A 228 -2.21 -14.60 1.52
N THR A 229 -1.36 -14.08 0.63
CA THR A 229 -0.08 -13.45 0.95
C THR A 229 -0.16 -11.93 0.81
N ASP A 230 -1.01 -11.39 -0.10
CA ASP A 230 -1.25 -9.96 -0.19
C ASP A 230 -2.55 -9.66 -0.96
N ALA A 231 -3.04 -8.42 -0.82
CA ALA A 231 -4.21 -7.95 -1.53
C ALA A 231 -4.17 -6.44 -1.79
N ALA A 232 -4.78 -6.01 -2.88
CA ALA A 232 -4.87 -4.60 -3.23
C ALA A 232 -6.25 -4.20 -3.77
N LEU A 233 -6.71 -3.00 -3.42
CA LEU A 233 -7.84 -2.35 -4.07
C LEU A 233 -7.39 -1.55 -5.29
N SER A 234 -8.17 -1.62 -6.37
CA SER A 234 -7.93 -0.79 -7.55
C SER A 234 -8.04 0.71 -7.21
N PRO A 235 -7.36 1.61 -7.96
CA PRO A 235 -7.38 3.05 -7.68
C PRO A 235 -8.79 3.67 -7.71
N ASP A 236 -9.72 3.08 -8.46
CA ASP A 236 -11.14 3.49 -8.49
C ASP A 236 -11.95 2.93 -7.31
N GLY A 237 -11.38 1.99 -6.52
CA GLY A 237 -12.00 1.36 -5.37
C GLY A 237 -13.15 0.41 -5.73
N GLN A 238 -13.17 -0.13 -6.95
CA GLN A 238 -14.26 -1.00 -7.41
C GLN A 238 -13.85 -2.47 -7.54
N ARG A 239 -12.55 -2.79 -7.45
CA ARG A 239 -12.01 -4.14 -7.59
C ARG A 239 -11.07 -4.44 -6.46
N LEU A 240 -11.00 -5.71 -6.08
CA LEU A 240 -10.06 -6.24 -5.11
C LEU A 240 -9.33 -7.41 -5.75
N ALA A 241 -8.00 -7.33 -5.82
CA ALA A 241 -7.14 -8.43 -6.18
C ALA A 241 -6.58 -9.05 -4.88
N VAL A 242 -6.72 -10.36 -4.73
CA VAL A 242 -6.10 -11.14 -3.63
C VAL A 242 -5.18 -12.17 -4.26
N ARG A 243 -3.93 -12.20 -3.83
CA ARG A 243 -2.97 -13.22 -4.24
C ARG A 243 -2.63 -14.16 -3.10
N GLY A 244 -2.21 -15.36 -3.43
CA GLY A 244 -1.49 -16.29 -2.59
C GLY A 244 -0.29 -16.83 -3.37
N TYR A 245 0.43 -17.79 -2.81
CA TYR A 245 1.67 -18.33 -3.41
C TYR A 245 1.45 -18.91 -4.82
N PHE A 246 0.34 -19.58 -5.06
CA PHE A 246 0.10 -20.37 -6.28
C PHE A 246 -1.11 -19.91 -7.09
N GLY A 247 -1.69 -18.76 -6.78
CA GLY A 247 -2.85 -18.26 -7.47
C GLY A 247 -3.43 -17.02 -6.84
N GLY A 248 -4.53 -16.54 -7.41
CA GLY A 248 -5.21 -15.36 -6.90
C GLY A 248 -6.66 -15.30 -7.33
N ILE A 249 -7.40 -14.40 -6.71
CA ILE A 249 -8.82 -14.19 -6.95
C ILE A 249 -9.07 -12.71 -7.19
N ASP A 250 -9.82 -12.42 -8.25
CA ASP A 250 -10.34 -11.09 -8.56
C ASP A 250 -11.78 -10.97 -8.08
N TYR A 251 -12.06 -9.89 -7.37
CA TYR A 251 -13.39 -9.58 -6.84
C TYR A 251 -13.86 -8.21 -7.33
N ASP A 252 -15.16 -8.07 -7.55
CA ASP A 252 -15.83 -6.78 -7.55
C ASP A 252 -16.00 -6.31 -6.10
N TRP A 253 -15.70 -5.05 -5.85
CA TRP A 253 -15.80 -4.46 -4.51
C TRP A 253 -17.13 -3.72 -4.35
N ASN A 254 -18.00 -4.22 -3.46
CA ASN A 254 -19.31 -3.64 -3.20
C ASN A 254 -19.38 -3.17 -1.74
N ASN A 255 -18.97 -1.94 -1.46
CA ASN A 255 -19.07 -1.32 -0.13
C ASN A 255 -18.54 -2.19 1.03
N GLY A 256 -17.38 -2.84 0.81
CA GLY A 256 -16.75 -3.71 1.82
C GLY A 256 -17.17 -5.17 1.74
N VAL A 257 -18.00 -5.55 0.78
CA VAL A 257 -18.38 -6.95 0.51
C VAL A 257 -17.80 -7.37 -0.85
N PRO A 258 -16.71 -8.15 -0.88
CA PRO A 258 -16.12 -8.62 -2.13
C PRO A 258 -16.99 -9.69 -2.77
N LYS A 259 -17.26 -9.57 -4.08
CA LYS A 259 -17.93 -10.58 -4.89
C LYS A 259 -16.92 -11.18 -5.85
N ARG A 260 -16.62 -12.48 -5.69
CA ARG A 260 -15.71 -13.21 -6.57
C ARG A 260 -16.16 -13.14 -8.03
N VAL A 261 -15.24 -12.80 -8.93
CA VAL A 261 -15.49 -12.68 -10.37
C VAL A 261 -14.67 -13.69 -11.16
N ALA A 262 -13.34 -13.75 -10.90
CA ALA A 262 -12.43 -14.56 -11.70
C ALA A 262 -11.24 -15.07 -10.88
N ARG A 263 -10.47 -15.98 -11.47
CA ARG A 263 -9.11 -16.29 -11.02
C ARG A 263 -8.16 -15.27 -11.64
N LEU A 264 -7.16 -14.85 -10.87
CA LEU A 264 -6.05 -14.03 -11.37
C LEU A 264 -5.00 -14.92 -12.04
N ASN A 265 -4.41 -14.39 -13.12
CA ASN A 265 -3.24 -14.99 -13.75
C ASN A 265 -1.97 -14.54 -12.99
N VAL A 266 -1.76 -15.15 -11.82
CA VAL A 266 -0.59 -14.85 -10.98
C VAL A 266 0.66 -15.46 -11.62
N PRO A 267 1.76 -14.72 -11.78
CA PRO A 267 3.00 -15.26 -12.30
C PRO A 267 3.58 -16.32 -11.36
N LEU A 268 4.23 -17.32 -11.94
CA LEU A 268 4.98 -18.29 -11.15
C LEU A 268 6.28 -17.62 -10.67
N GLN A 269 6.36 -17.33 -9.39
CA GLN A 269 7.51 -16.74 -8.71
C GLN A 269 7.99 -17.70 -7.63
N ARG A 270 9.29 -17.63 -7.30
CA ARG A 270 9.88 -18.53 -6.31
C ARG A 270 9.19 -18.45 -4.96
N GLN A 271 8.85 -17.23 -4.55
CA GLN A 271 8.10 -16.91 -3.34
C GLN A 271 7.32 -15.63 -3.63
N GLY A 272 6.09 -15.82 -4.04
CA GLY A 272 5.25 -14.71 -4.44
C GLY A 272 4.55 -14.09 -3.25
N GLU A 273 4.94 -12.89 -2.85
CA GLU A 273 4.44 -12.24 -1.63
C GLU A 273 3.47 -11.10 -1.93
N SER A 274 3.80 -10.15 -2.79
CA SER A 274 3.04 -8.93 -2.89
C SER A 274 2.24 -8.78 -4.18
N VAL A 275 1.13 -8.02 -4.12
CA VAL A 275 0.36 -7.56 -5.27
C VAL A 275 -0.12 -6.13 -5.07
N THR A 276 0.04 -5.30 -6.10
CA THR A 276 -0.58 -3.97 -6.13
C THR A 276 -1.11 -3.65 -7.52
N TYR A 277 -2.07 -2.73 -7.60
CA TYR A 277 -2.40 -2.12 -8.88
C TYR A 277 -1.36 -1.05 -9.23
N SER A 278 -1.06 -0.90 -10.52
CA SER A 278 -0.39 0.32 -11.01
C SER A 278 -1.20 1.56 -10.66
N ALA A 279 -0.56 2.72 -10.61
CA ALA A 279 -1.20 3.97 -10.22
C ALA A 279 -2.43 4.33 -11.09
N ASP A 280 -2.42 3.92 -12.36
CA ASP A 280 -3.53 4.10 -13.31
C ASP A 280 -4.56 2.94 -13.28
N GLY A 281 -4.28 1.87 -12.54
CA GLY A 281 -5.14 0.70 -12.38
C GLY A 281 -5.20 -0.23 -13.59
N THR A 282 -4.30 -0.08 -14.57
CA THR A 282 -4.27 -0.89 -15.80
C THR A 282 -3.51 -2.19 -15.63
N LYS A 283 -2.58 -2.26 -14.69
CA LYS A 283 -1.76 -3.44 -14.40
C LYS A 283 -1.95 -3.91 -12.95
N LEU A 284 -1.72 -5.19 -12.73
CA LEU A 284 -1.40 -5.79 -11.45
C LEU A 284 0.09 -6.08 -11.43
N MET A 285 0.79 -5.56 -10.44
CA MET A 285 2.22 -5.73 -10.22
C MET A 285 2.42 -6.76 -9.12
N TYR A 286 3.07 -7.87 -9.45
CA TYR A 286 3.28 -9.01 -8.56
C TYR A 286 4.74 -9.06 -8.14
N GLY A 287 5.01 -8.86 -6.85
CA GLY A 287 6.36 -8.95 -6.29
C GLY A 287 6.66 -10.33 -5.70
N SER A 288 7.93 -10.69 -5.69
CA SER A 288 8.45 -11.86 -4.99
C SER A 288 9.35 -11.44 -3.83
N GLU A 289 9.57 -12.33 -2.92
CA GLU A 289 10.56 -12.19 -1.86
C GLU A 289 11.95 -12.65 -2.33
N GLY A 290 13.01 -12.26 -1.61
CA GLY A 290 14.39 -12.64 -1.82
C GLY A 290 15.26 -11.53 -2.37
N GLU A 291 16.58 -11.74 -2.34
CA GLU A 291 17.54 -10.83 -2.97
C GLU A 291 17.28 -10.73 -4.47
N SER A 292 17.37 -9.52 -5.01
CA SER A 292 17.09 -9.23 -6.41
C SER A 292 15.71 -9.74 -6.85
N SER A 293 14.72 -9.57 -5.98
CA SER A 293 13.34 -10.01 -6.22
C SER A 293 12.74 -9.33 -7.46
N ASP A 294 11.98 -10.11 -8.23
CA ASP A 294 11.33 -9.62 -9.43
C ASP A 294 9.90 -9.14 -9.16
N VAL A 295 9.53 -8.06 -9.83
CA VAL A 295 8.16 -7.56 -9.91
C VAL A 295 7.67 -7.76 -11.33
N GLN A 296 6.57 -8.52 -11.48
CA GLN A 296 6.02 -8.88 -12.78
C GLN A 296 4.65 -8.22 -13.00
N ALA A 297 4.51 -7.54 -14.13
CA ALA A 297 3.28 -6.89 -14.54
C ALA A 297 2.33 -7.87 -15.25
N ARG A 298 1.05 -7.79 -14.97
CA ARG A 298 -0.05 -8.45 -15.69
C ARG A 298 -1.16 -7.44 -15.93
N ASP A 299 -1.88 -7.59 -17.04
CA ASP A 299 -3.04 -6.74 -17.31
C ASP A 299 -4.10 -6.93 -16.23
N ALA A 300 -4.58 -5.83 -15.67
CA ALA A 300 -5.72 -5.85 -14.78
C ALA A 300 -7.02 -6.02 -15.58
N ARG A 301 -8.02 -6.67 -14.99
CA ARG A 301 -9.34 -6.83 -15.63
C ARG A 301 -9.92 -5.48 -16.03
N GLY A 302 -10.40 -5.36 -17.26
CA GLY A 302 -10.99 -4.14 -17.81
C GLY A 302 -9.98 -3.10 -18.30
N ALA A 303 -8.69 -3.40 -18.32
CA ALA A 303 -7.67 -2.54 -18.89
C ALA A 303 -7.70 -2.48 -20.44
N ALA A 304 -8.34 -3.44 -21.09
CA ALA A 304 -8.47 -3.48 -22.55
C ALA A 304 -9.48 -2.43 -23.03
N GLY A 305 -9.02 -1.19 -23.28
CA GLY A 305 -9.88 -0.12 -23.76
C GLY A 305 -9.21 1.16 -24.20
N LYS A 306 -7.88 1.18 -24.50
CA LYS A 306 -7.27 2.27 -25.27
C LYS A 306 -6.14 1.73 -26.14
N GLY A 307 -6.49 1.26 -27.35
CA GLY A 307 -5.55 1.10 -28.46
C GLY A 307 -4.85 -0.25 -28.56
N SER A 308 -5.53 -1.28 -29.05
CA SER A 308 -4.93 -2.19 -30.03
C SER A 308 -6.05 -2.76 -30.90
N ASN A 309 -6.10 -2.26 -32.13
CA ASN A 309 -6.68 -3.00 -33.24
C ASN A 309 -5.79 -4.22 -33.51
N SER A 310 -6.10 -5.36 -32.94
CA SER A 310 -5.61 -6.63 -33.48
C SER A 310 -6.78 -7.31 -34.16
N SER A 311 -6.75 -7.24 -35.49
CA SER A 311 -7.53 -8.02 -36.42
C SER A 311 -7.49 -9.51 -36.02
N SER A 312 -8.65 -10.04 -35.60
CA SER A 312 -8.89 -11.47 -35.50
C SER A 312 -9.08 -12.02 -36.91
N ASP A 313 -8.05 -12.68 -37.38
CA ASP A 313 -8.13 -13.49 -38.62
C ASP A 313 -8.90 -14.79 -38.26
N GLY A 314 -10.04 -14.96 -38.88
CA GLY A 314 -10.91 -16.10 -38.71
C GLY A 314 -10.38 -17.32 -39.47
N GLY A 315 -10.01 -18.35 -38.74
CA GLY A 315 -9.75 -19.69 -39.23
C GLY A 315 -10.82 -20.68 -38.77
N SER A 316 -11.83 -20.86 -39.61
CA SER A 316 -12.79 -21.96 -39.49
C SER A 316 -12.14 -23.28 -39.90
N SER A 317 -12.13 -24.30 -39.02
CA SER A 317 -12.02 -25.70 -39.47
C SER A 317 -12.96 -26.58 -38.66
N THR A 318 -13.98 -27.03 -39.36
CA THR A 318 -14.87 -28.13 -39.01
C THR A 318 -14.11 -29.44 -38.96
N GLY A 319 -14.32 -30.25 -37.94
CA GLY A 319 -13.83 -31.64 -37.86
C GLY A 319 -14.58 -32.38 -36.74
N ALA A 320 -15.57 -33.16 -37.14
CA ALA A 320 -16.30 -34.09 -36.28
C ALA A 320 -15.46 -35.34 -35.98
N GLY A 321 -15.54 -35.86 -34.74
CA GLY A 321 -14.96 -37.16 -34.38
C GLY A 321 -15.36 -37.59 -32.95
N LYS A 322 -16.08 -38.69 -32.89
CA LYS A 322 -16.77 -39.35 -31.80
C LYS A 322 -15.90 -39.94 -30.69
N ASP A 323 -16.57 -40.05 -29.55
CA ASP A 323 -16.54 -41.09 -28.51
C ASP A 323 -15.23 -41.59 -27.87
N GLY A 324 -15.18 -41.55 -26.54
CA GLY A 324 -14.22 -42.26 -25.69
C GLY A 324 -14.37 -41.93 -24.21
N ASP A 325 -15.19 -42.68 -23.54
CA ASP A 325 -15.35 -42.80 -22.08
C ASP A 325 -14.02 -43.17 -21.41
N GLY A 326 -13.68 -42.55 -20.25
CA GLY A 326 -12.45 -42.93 -19.52
C GLY A 326 -12.22 -42.09 -18.27
N THR A 327 -12.83 -42.48 -17.19
CA THR A 327 -12.59 -42.17 -15.78
C THR A 327 -11.13 -42.00 -15.42
N SER A 328 -10.68 -40.85 -14.88
CA SER A 328 -9.59 -40.78 -13.90
C SER A 328 -9.53 -39.41 -13.24
N GLY A 329 -10.32 -39.19 -12.23
CA GLY A 329 -10.12 -38.12 -11.27
C GLY A 329 -9.38 -38.66 -10.07
N GLY A 330 -8.23 -38.11 -9.70
CA GLY A 330 -7.68 -38.45 -8.40
C GLY A 330 -6.22 -38.16 -8.08
N THR A 331 -5.43 -37.63 -9.00
CA THR A 331 -3.96 -37.57 -8.72
C THR A 331 -3.35 -36.19 -8.62
N VAL A 332 -4.10 -35.12 -8.86
CA VAL A 332 -3.55 -33.76 -8.87
C VAL A 332 -3.56 -33.09 -7.48
N LYS A 333 -4.40 -33.54 -6.55
CA LYS A 333 -4.50 -32.94 -5.20
C LYS A 333 -3.35 -33.29 -4.25
N VAL A 334 -2.69 -34.44 -4.43
CA VAL A 334 -1.64 -34.90 -3.51
C VAL A 334 -0.29 -34.20 -3.78
N GLY A 335 0.00 -33.81 -5.02
CA GLY A 335 1.26 -33.15 -5.36
C GLY A 335 1.35 -31.68 -4.88
N ALA A 336 0.24 -30.96 -4.89
CA ALA A 336 0.21 -29.55 -4.49
C ALA A 336 0.36 -29.39 -2.96
N VAL A 337 -0.26 -30.26 -2.18
CA VAL A 337 -0.16 -30.26 -0.71
C VAL A 337 1.26 -30.62 -0.25
N ALA A 338 1.93 -31.56 -0.91
CA ALA A 338 3.29 -31.96 -0.55
C ALA A 338 4.31 -30.85 -0.83
N LEU A 339 4.10 -30.02 -1.87
CA LEU A 339 4.99 -28.90 -2.18
C LEU A 339 4.79 -27.73 -1.20
N ALA A 340 3.54 -27.44 -0.81
CA ALA A 340 3.22 -26.41 0.15
C ALA A 340 3.79 -26.71 1.55
N VAL A 341 3.68 -27.96 2.01
CA VAL A 341 4.27 -28.41 3.29
C VAL A 341 5.80 -28.36 3.25
N ALA A 342 6.42 -28.66 2.12
CA ALA A 342 7.87 -28.55 1.96
C ALA A 342 8.35 -27.07 2.01
N CYS A 343 7.61 -26.15 1.44
CA CYS A 343 7.90 -24.74 1.52
C CYS A 343 7.73 -24.21 2.97
N ALA A 344 6.61 -24.50 3.62
CA ALA A 344 6.38 -24.10 5.02
C ALA A 344 7.44 -24.68 5.98
N ALA A 345 7.88 -25.93 5.77
CA ALA A 345 8.92 -26.55 6.58
C ALA A 345 10.30 -25.91 6.34
N LEU A 346 10.63 -25.53 5.11
CA LEU A 346 11.89 -24.83 4.79
C LEU A 346 11.90 -23.40 5.37
N PHE A 347 10.75 -22.73 5.41
CA PHE A 347 10.58 -21.41 6.02
C PHE A 347 10.72 -21.44 7.54
N GLY A 348 10.05 -22.37 8.20
CA GLY A 348 10.16 -22.56 9.65
C GLY A 348 11.58 -22.88 10.10
N VAL A 349 12.35 -23.64 9.32
CA VAL A 349 13.73 -24.02 9.63
C VAL A 349 14.72 -22.88 9.38
N SER A 350 14.52 -22.06 8.34
CA SER A 350 15.38 -20.91 8.08
C SER A 350 15.20 -19.80 9.13
N ARG A 351 13.96 -19.54 9.57
CA ARG A 351 13.66 -18.60 10.65
C ARG A 351 14.16 -19.08 12.03
N VAL A 352 14.07 -20.36 12.34
CA VAL A 352 14.59 -20.91 13.61
C VAL A 352 16.13 -20.91 13.65
N ARG A 353 16.82 -21.06 12.52
CA ARG A 353 18.28 -20.97 12.47
C ARG A 353 18.82 -19.55 12.59
N ARG A 354 18.06 -18.54 12.19
CA ARG A 354 18.44 -17.11 12.35
C ARG A 354 18.19 -16.57 13.78
N ARG A 355 17.39 -17.25 14.60
CA ARG A 355 17.10 -16.87 16.01
C ARG A 355 17.99 -17.55 17.04
N ARG A 356 19.04 -18.26 16.62
CA ARG A 356 20.13 -18.81 17.46
C ARG A 356 21.47 -18.18 17.08
#